data_d1ad7a33c1091a100fc8314d8e62b208
#
_entry.id   d1ad7a33c1091a100fc8314d8e62b208
#
_cell.length_a   1.000
_cell.length_b   1.000
_cell.length_c   1.000
_cell.angle_alpha   90.00
_cell.angle_beta   90.00
_cell.angle_gamma   90.00
#
_symmetry.space_group_name_H-M   'P 1'
#
loop_
_entity.id
_entity.type
_entity.pdbx_description
1 polymer ?
#
loop_
_entity_poly.entity_id
_entity_poly.type
_entity_poly.pdbx_seq_one_letter_code
_entity_poly.pdbx_strand_id
1 'polypeptide(L)'
;MNLTHEENALVDEARPAALAELDEDSLKDLQHRLRKARDKNFSLLRRRGAARVEAEGSRGAAAPASERRGEKVEVFDEALARVSQRLDALEP
;
A
#
# COMPACT_ATOMS: atom_id res chain seq x y z
N MET A 1 -9.43 3.58 -8.97
CA MET A 1 -8.10 3.65 -8.31
C MET A 1 -7.00 3.48 -9.33
N ASN A 2 -6.04 4.39 -9.34
CA ASN A 2 -4.96 4.37 -10.31
C ASN A 2 -3.63 3.99 -9.65
N LEU A 3 -3.27 2.72 -9.77
CA LEU A 3 -1.96 2.26 -9.36
C LEU A 3 -0.97 2.46 -10.51
N THR A 4 0.26 2.81 -10.19
CA THR A 4 1.30 2.87 -11.20
C THR A 4 1.60 1.43 -11.66
N HIS A 5 2.32 1.31 -12.75
CA HIS A 5 2.72 0.00 -13.25
C HIS A 5 3.50 -0.80 -12.20
N GLU A 6 4.41 -0.13 -11.51
CA GLU A 6 5.20 -0.76 -10.44
C GLU A 6 4.33 -1.16 -9.26
N GLU A 7 3.38 -0.30 -8.89
CA GLU A 7 2.47 -0.60 -7.79
C GLU A 7 1.57 -1.79 -8.12
N ASN A 8 1.07 -1.86 -9.34
CA ASN A 8 0.27 -2.99 -9.79
C ASN A 8 1.06 -4.30 -9.73
N ALA A 9 2.29 -4.27 -10.20
CA ALA A 9 3.16 -5.46 -10.18
C ALA A 9 3.38 -5.92 -8.74
N LEU A 10 3.59 -4.98 -7.83
CA LEU A 10 3.82 -5.27 -6.42
C LEU A 10 2.59 -5.93 -5.78
N VAL A 11 1.41 -5.40 -6.05
CA VAL A 11 0.16 -5.95 -5.53
C VAL A 11 -0.10 -7.34 -6.12
N ASP A 12 0.20 -7.53 -7.39
CA ASP A 12 0.04 -8.83 -8.05
C ASP A 12 0.92 -9.90 -7.41
N GLU A 13 2.13 -9.55 -6.99
CA GLU A 13 3.02 -10.48 -6.28
C GLU A 13 2.44 -10.92 -4.94
N ALA A 14 1.53 -10.14 -4.37
CA ALA A 14 0.91 -10.43 -3.09
C ALA A 14 -0.43 -11.16 -3.20
N ARG A 15 -0.82 -11.59 -4.39
CA ARG A 15 -2.03 -12.39 -4.56
C ARG A 15 -1.83 -13.76 -3.94
N PRO A 16 -2.89 -14.37 -3.37
CA PRO A 16 -2.76 -15.66 -2.69
C PRO A 16 -2.04 -16.73 -3.51
N ALA A 17 -2.37 -16.85 -4.80
CA ALA A 17 -1.74 -17.85 -5.66
C ALA A 17 -0.24 -17.58 -5.84
N ALA A 18 0.14 -16.32 -5.94
CA ALA A 18 1.55 -15.94 -6.09
C ALA A 18 2.30 -16.18 -4.78
N LEU A 19 1.69 -15.84 -3.66
CA LEU A 19 2.31 -16.02 -2.33
C LEU A 19 2.60 -17.49 -2.03
N ALA A 20 1.74 -18.37 -2.50
CA ALA A 20 1.89 -19.81 -2.26
C ALA A 20 3.18 -20.36 -2.88
N GLU A 21 3.73 -19.68 -3.89
CA GLU A 21 4.93 -20.12 -4.57
C GLU A 21 6.22 -19.47 -4.05
N LEU A 22 6.10 -18.51 -3.13
CA LEU A 22 7.25 -17.79 -2.62
C LEU A 22 7.83 -18.48 -1.38
N ASP A 23 9.16 -18.45 -1.26
CA ASP A 23 9.83 -18.91 -0.05
C ASP A 23 9.83 -17.80 1.00
N GLU A 24 10.35 -18.10 2.18
CA GLU A 24 10.37 -17.17 3.30
C GLU A 24 11.13 -15.89 2.97
N ASP A 25 12.29 -16.01 2.34
CA ASP A 25 13.11 -14.84 2.02
C ASP A 25 12.42 -13.95 0.99
N SER A 26 11.79 -14.54 0.00
CA SER A 26 11.04 -13.78 -1.01
C SER A 26 9.85 -13.07 -0.40
N LEU A 27 9.18 -13.73 0.54
CA LEU A 27 8.04 -13.13 1.26
C LEU A 27 8.48 -11.93 2.10
N LYS A 28 9.62 -12.06 2.78
CA LYS A 28 10.16 -10.95 3.58
C LYS A 28 10.55 -9.77 2.71
N ASP A 29 11.13 -10.04 1.55
CA ASP A 29 11.48 -9.00 0.59
C ASP A 29 10.22 -8.29 0.07
N LEU A 30 9.20 -9.07 -0.29
CA LEU A 30 7.94 -8.52 -0.74
C LEU A 30 7.28 -7.67 0.35
N GLN A 31 7.30 -8.16 1.59
CA GLN A 31 6.78 -7.43 2.73
C GLN A 31 7.46 -6.07 2.87
N HIS A 32 8.77 -6.04 2.74
CA HIS A 32 9.55 -4.81 2.83
C HIS A 32 9.17 -3.83 1.72
N ARG A 33 9.06 -4.31 0.49
CA ARG A 33 8.70 -3.47 -0.66
C ARG A 33 7.28 -2.93 -0.52
N LEU A 34 6.35 -3.75 -0.06
CA LEU A 34 4.96 -3.32 0.17
C LEU A 34 4.89 -2.27 1.28
N ARG A 35 5.66 -2.47 2.35
CA ARG A 35 5.69 -1.52 3.45
C ARG A 35 6.23 -0.17 3.00
N LYS A 36 7.28 -0.16 2.18
CA LYS A 36 7.82 1.08 1.64
C LYS A 36 6.81 1.80 0.76
N ALA A 37 6.11 1.06 -0.09
CA ALA A 37 5.09 1.65 -0.97
C ALA A 37 3.93 2.23 -0.16
N ARG A 38 3.49 1.51 0.88
CA ARG A 38 2.43 1.99 1.77
C ARG A 38 2.86 3.27 2.47
N ASP A 39 4.05 3.25 3.06
CA ASP A 39 4.54 4.40 3.81
C ASP A 39 4.73 5.62 2.93
N LYS A 40 5.20 5.44 1.72
CA LYS A 40 5.35 6.53 0.76
C LYS A 40 3.98 7.16 0.46
N ASN A 41 2.99 6.34 0.16
CA ASN A 41 1.65 6.84 -0.15
C ASN A 41 0.98 7.47 1.06
N PHE A 42 1.19 6.89 2.23
CA PHE A 42 0.65 7.43 3.47
C PHE A 42 1.25 8.81 3.77
N SER A 43 2.57 8.96 3.61
CA SER A 43 3.24 10.24 3.83
C SER A 43 2.75 11.32 2.86
N LEU A 44 2.57 10.94 1.60
CA LEU A 44 2.04 11.88 0.60
C LEU A 44 0.61 12.29 0.92
N LEU A 45 -0.19 11.36 1.39
CA LEU A 45 -1.57 11.63 1.80
C LEU A 45 -1.61 12.64 2.94
N ARG A 46 -0.77 12.45 3.94
CA ARG A 46 -0.70 13.36 5.09
C ARG A 46 -0.25 14.76 4.70
N ARG A 47 0.80 14.86 3.88
CA ARG A 47 1.29 16.15 3.42
C ARG A 47 0.24 16.89 2.61
N ARG A 48 -0.43 16.17 1.72
CA ARG A 48 -1.45 16.77 0.87
C ARG A 48 -2.63 17.26 1.71
N GLY A 49 -3.03 16.51 2.70
CA GLY A 49 -4.10 16.90 3.61
C GLY A 49 -3.74 18.17 4.38
N ALA A 50 -2.54 18.24 4.94
CA ALA A 50 -2.08 19.40 5.68
C ALA A 50 -1.98 20.63 4.79
N ALA A 51 -1.38 20.47 3.62
CA ALA A 51 -1.23 21.58 2.67
C ALA A 51 -2.59 22.11 2.22
N ARG A 52 -3.54 21.21 2.00
CA ARG A 52 -4.87 21.61 1.57
C ARG A 52 -5.59 22.40 2.62
N VAL A 53 -5.50 22.00 3.87
CA VAL A 53 -6.14 22.70 4.98
C VAL A 53 -5.61 24.12 5.05
N GLU A 54 -4.32 24.31 4.92
CA GLU A 54 -3.72 25.64 4.96
C GLU A 54 -4.08 26.49 3.74
N ALA A 55 -4.08 25.89 2.57
CA ALA A 55 -4.29 26.62 1.32
C ALA A 55 -5.75 26.99 1.07
N GLU A 56 -6.66 26.11 1.42
CA GLU A 56 -8.06 26.28 1.06
C GLU A 56 -8.98 26.60 2.23
N GLY A 57 -8.43 26.64 3.41
CA GLY A 57 -9.28 26.81 4.59
C GLY A 57 -10.17 25.61 4.74
N SER A 58 -11.46 25.82 4.70
CA SER A 58 -12.42 24.78 4.96
C SER A 58 -13.03 24.15 3.70
N ARG A 59 -12.49 24.46 2.57
CA ARG A 59 -13.14 24.08 1.34
C ARG A 59 -13.29 22.59 1.10
N GLY A 60 -12.25 21.84 1.25
CA GLY A 60 -12.31 20.41 1.10
C GLY A 60 -12.69 19.90 -0.28
N ALA A 61 -12.64 20.74 -1.27
CA ALA A 61 -13.13 20.40 -2.60
C ALA A 61 -12.21 19.44 -3.36
N ALA A 62 -10.99 19.28 -2.93
CA ALA A 62 -10.00 18.48 -3.65
C ALA A 62 -9.92 17.03 -3.18
N ALA A 63 -10.98 16.53 -2.60
CA ALA A 63 -11.04 15.19 -2.06
C ALA A 63 -10.63 14.05 -3.00
N PRO A 64 -10.93 14.06 -4.30
CA PRO A 64 -10.67 12.90 -5.15
C PRO A 64 -9.24 12.39 -5.13
N ALA A 65 -8.25 13.27 -5.15
CA ALA A 65 -6.86 12.83 -5.16
C ALA A 65 -6.46 12.20 -3.82
N SER A 66 -6.93 12.76 -2.71
CA SER A 66 -6.67 12.20 -1.39
C SER A 66 -7.35 10.86 -1.19
N GLU A 67 -8.58 10.73 -1.68
CA GLU A 67 -9.31 9.48 -1.59
C GLU A 67 -8.61 8.37 -2.36
N ARG A 68 -8.12 8.68 -3.56
CA ARG A 68 -7.40 7.69 -4.37
C ARG A 68 -6.13 7.22 -3.69
N ARG A 69 -5.42 8.13 -3.04
CA ARG A 69 -4.20 7.77 -2.33
C ARG A 69 -4.51 6.97 -1.07
N GLY A 70 -5.61 7.28 -0.40
CA GLY A 70 -6.10 6.49 0.72
C GLY A 70 -6.45 5.08 0.31
N GLU A 71 -7.07 4.92 -0.86
CA GLU A 71 -7.37 3.61 -1.41
C GLU A 71 -6.10 2.81 -1.68
N LYS A 72 -5.04 3.46 -2.17
CA LYS A 72 -3.76 2.79 -2.39
C LYS A 72 -3.17 2.29 -1.07
N VAL A 73 -3.23 3.11 -0.03
CA VAL A 73 -2.74 2.72 1.30
C VAL A 73 -3.50 1.47 1.78
N GLU A 74 -4.82 1.46 1.62
CA GLU A 74 -5.63 0.29 2.00
C GLU A 74 -5.25 -0.96 1.21
N VAL A 75 -5.02 -0.82 -0.08
CA VAL A 75 -4.61 -1.94 -0.93
C VAL A 75 -3.27 -2.52 -0.46
N PHE A 76 -2.31 -1.66 -0.15
CA PHE A 76 -1.03 -2.11 0.35
C PHE A 76 -1.13 -2.74 1.74
N ASP A 77 -1.99 -2.20 2.61
CA ASP A 77 -2.24 -2.79 3.93
C ASP A 77 -2.83 -4.19 3.81
N GLU A 78 -3.79 -4.39 2.92
CA GLU A 78 -4.37 -5.71 2.67
C GLU A 78 -3.32 -6.68 2.13
N ALA A 79 -2.50 -6.22 1.20
CA ALA A 79 -1.42 -7.03 0.65
C ALA A 79 -0.43 -7.44 1.73
N LEU A 80 -0.06 -6.48 2.61
CA LEU A 80 0.83 -6.76 3.75
C LEU A 80 0.23 -7.78 4.70
N ALA A 81 -1.07 -7.69 4.97
CA ALA A 81 -1.75 -8.66 5.83
C ALA A 81 -1.66 -10.07 5.25
N ARG A 82 -1.86 -10.20 3.94
CA ARG A 82 -1.75 -11.50 3.27
C ARG A 82 -0.33 -12.05 3.36
N VAL A 83 0.67 -11.22 3.14
CA VAL A 83 2.08 -11.64 3.22
C VAL A 83 2.42 -12.06 4.64
N SER A 84 1.98 -11.30 5.64
CA SER A 84 2.23 -11.61 7.04
C SER A 84 1.59 -12.94 7.45
N GLN A 85 0.37 -13.18 7.00
CA GLN A 85 -0.32 -14.44 7.27
C GLN A 85 0.42 -15.61 6.64
N ARG A 86 0.92 -15.42 5.43
CA ARG A 86 1.68 -16.48 4.76
C ARG A 86 3.00 -16.77 5.47
N LEU A 87 3.69 -15.72 5.93
CA LEU A 87 4.92 -15.90 6.71
C LEU A 87 4.66 -16.65 8.01
N ASP A 88 3.57 -16.30 8.70
CA ASP A 88 3.18 -17.00 9.92
C ASP A 88 2.92 -18.48 9.67
N ALA A 89 2.33 -18.79 8.53
CA ALA A 89 2.03 -20.17 8.16
C ALA A 89 3.30 -20.99 7.88
N LEU A 90 4.39 -20.36 7.53
CA LEU A 90 5.67 -21.01 7.27
C LEU A 90 6.50 -21.25 8.54
N GLU A 91 6.18 -20.56 9.62
CA GLU A 91 6.90 -20.75 10.87
C GLU A 91 6.44 -22.02 11.57
N PRO A 92 7.36 -22.79 12.13
CA PRO A 92 7.02 -24.03 12.85
C PRO A 92 6.25 -23.76 14.12
#